data_a546c1fa6b7b701e03b3b32ef4478684
#
_entry.id   a546c1fa6b7b701e03b3b32ef4478684
#
_cell.length_a   1.000
_cell.length_b   1.000
_cell.length_c   1.000
_cell.angle_alpha   90.00
_cell.angle_beta   90.00
_cell.angle_gamma   90.00
#
_symmetry.space_group_name_H-M   'P 1'
#
loop_
_entity.id
_entity.type
_entity.pdbx_description
1 polymer ?
#
loop_
_entity_poly.entity_id
_entity_poly.type
_entity_poly.pdbx_seq_one_letter_code
_entity_poly.pdbx_strand_id
1 'polypeptide(L)'
;MYDLKCLAHQPPELGYTMVMKITVKDIQQAHVRIAPYIHCTPILESRALNKIIGCELLFKAENFQKIGAFKARGGCNAVFSMDEASLQEGVVTHSSGNHGAALAWAAALRGASCTVVMPENAPAVKIAAVAGYGATIELCEPNMAAREGTVARLIEQHGYTLVHPYDEDVIIAGQGTAALELLEQIDKPVDIIMAPVGGGGLLGGTGIYAKGMSDAKVIGAEPEGAKDTWLGYNSGERLAEYTS
;
A
#
# COMPACT_ATOMS: atom_id res chain seq x y z
N MET A 1 -6.41 -21.22 24.29
CA MET A 1 -4.93 -21.36 24.17
C MET A 1 -4.69 -21.54 22.67
N TYR A 2 -4.41 -20.45 21.96
CA TYR A 2 -4.15 -20.50 20.51
C TYR A 2 -2.69 -20.90 20.32
N ASP A 3 -2.50 -22.07 19.70
CA ASP A 3 -1.18 -22.62 19.39
C ASP A 3 -0.59 -21.84 18.20
N LEU A 4 0.16 -20.78 18.50
CA LEU A 4 0.93 -20.04 17.52
C LEU A 4 2.16 -20.87 17.12
N LYS A 5 1.96 -21.92 16.35
CA LYS A 5 3.06 -22.56 15.64
C LYS A 5 3.55 -21.63 14.53
N CYS A 6 4.55 -20.82 14.87
CA CYS A 6 5.35 -20.13 13.88
C CYS A 6 6.09 -21.20 13.06
N LEU A 7 5.50 -21.65 11.95
CA LEU A 7 6.17 -22.50 10.98
C LEU A 7 7.17 -21.63 10.23
N ALA A 8 8.41 -21.62 10.75
CA ALA A 8 9.55 -21.11 10.00
C ALA A 8 9.81 -22.08 8.83
N HIS A 9 9.07 -21.92 7.73
CA HIS A 9 9.44 -22.55 6.47
C HIS A 9 10.62 -21.79 5.89
N GLN A 10 11.69 -22.53 5.57
CA GLN A 10 12.72 -21.97 4.70
C GLN A 10 12.07 -21.72 3.33
N PRO A 11 12.28 -20.53 2.73
CA PRO A 11 11.72 -20.24 1.43
C PRO A 11 12.18 -21.30 0.42
N PRO A 12 11.32 -21.78 -0.48
CA PRO A 12 11.77 -22.55 -1.63
C PRO A 12 12.76 -21.70 -2.41
N GLU A 13 13.80 -22.32 -2.98
CA GLU A 13 14.66 -21.63 -3.94
C GLU A 13 13.80 -21.25 -5.15
N LEU A 14 13.22 -20.06 -5.09
CA LEU A 14 12.44 -19.50 -6.20
C LEU A 14 13.43 -19.21 -7.34
N GLY A 15 13.34 -20.00 -8.39
CA GLY A 15 14.13 -19.84 -9.63
C GLY A 15 13.81 -18.55 -10.42
N TYR A 16 13.19 -17.57 -9.78
CA TYR A 16 12.96 -16.25 -10.32
C TYR A 16 13.95 -15.26 -9.73
N THR A 17 14.94 -14.86 -10.51
CA THR A 17 15.68 -13.65 -10.24
C THR A 17 14.74 -12.47 -10.52
N MET A 18 13.87 -12.13 -9.55
CA MET A 18 13.18 -10.85 -9.61
C MET A 18 14.23 -9.76 -9.47
N VAL A 19 14.55 -9.10 -10.58
CA VAL A 19 15.28 -7.84 -10.55
C VAL A 19 14.33 -6.83 -9.89
N MET A 20 14.51 -6.62 -8.59
CA MET A 20 13.77 -5.57 -7.88
C MET A 20 14.19 -4.23 -8.49
N LYS A 21 13.27 -3.55 -9.15
CA LYS A 21 13.53 -2.24 -9.74
C LYS A 21 13.66 -1.15 -8.67
N ILE A 22 13.07 -1.36 -7.49
CA ILE A 22 13.03 -0.40 -6.39
C ILE A 22 14.14 -0.70 -5.38
N THR A 23 14.80 0.34 -4.91
CA THR A 23 15.89 0.29 -3.95
C THR A 23 15.57 1.07 -2.67
N VAL A 24 16.41 0.92 -1.64
CA VAL A 24 16.36 1.77 -0.43
C VAL A 24 16.41 3.25 -0.78
N LYS A 25 17.22 3.62 -1.78
CA LYS A 25 17.36 5.02 -2.22
C LYS A 25 16.05 5.57 -2.78
N ASP A 26 15.28 4.78 -3.51
CA ASP A 26 13.99 5.20 -4.05
C ASP A 26 12.97 5.46 -2.93
N ILE A 27 13.00 4.64 -1.88
CA ILE A 27 12.18 4.85 -0.67
C ILE A 27 12.59 6.13 0.08
N GLN A 28 13.90 6.37 0.22
CA GLN A 28 14.41 7.60 0.82
C GLN A 28 14.02 8.84 0.00
N GLN A 29 14.09 8.78 -1.31
CA GLN A 29 13.64 9.86 -2.19
C GLN A 29 12.13 10.08 -2.09
N ALA A 30 11.35 9.00 -2.01
CA ALA A 30 9.92 9.06 -1.75
C ALA A 30 9.64 9.75 -0.41
N HIS A 31 10.36 9.37 0.66
CA HIS A 31 10.22 10.00 1.99
C HIS A 31 10.46 11.51 1.92
N VAL A 32 11.57 11.95 1.35
CA VAL A 32 11.88 13.38 1.20
C VAL A 32 10.76 14.10 0.42
N ARG A 33 10.23 13.48 -0.63
CA ARG A 33 9.18 14.06 -1.46
C ARG A 33 7.86 14.24 -0.70
N ILE A 34 7.46 13.24 0.09
CA ILE A 34 6.12 13.23 0.71
C ILE A 34 6.09 13.76 2.15
N ALA A 35 7.22 13.82 2.85
CA ALA A 35 7.30 14.26 4.25
C ALA A 35 6.58 15.58 4.56
N PRO A 36 6.57 16.61 3.67
CA PRO A 36 5.84 17.85 3.94
C PRO A 36 4.31 17.71 3.96
N TYR A 37 3.77 16.62 3.42
CA TYR A 37 2.33 16.47 3.18
C TYR A 37 1.68 15.39 4.04
N ILE A 38 2.44 14.40 4.48
CA ILE A 38 1.96 13.27 5.29
C ILE A 38 2.23 13.50 6.78
N HIS A 39 1.67 12.63 7.62
CA HIS A 39 2.02 12.59 9.03
C HIS A 39 3.19 11.64 9.27
N CYS A 40 4.16 12.05 10.07
CA CYS A 40 5.04 11.10 10.73
C CYS A 40 4.21 10.43 11.84
N THR A 41 3.72 9.22 11.58
CA THR A 41 2.79 8.54 12.48
C THR A 41 3.49 8.06 13.75
N PRO A 42 2.81 8.05 14.91
CA PRO A 42 3.42 7.62 16.16
C PRO A 42 3.66 6.12 16.20
N ILE A 43 4.59 5.71 17.05
CA ILE A 43 4.73 4.34 17.51
C ILE A 43 3.98 4.20 18.82
N LEU A 44 3.09 3.23 18.89
CA LEU A 44 2.28 2.91 20.06
C LEU A 44 2.73 1.59 20.67
N GLU A 45 2.59 1.48 21.98
CA GLU A 45 2.89 0.28 22.77
C GLU A 45 1.68 -0.11 23.62
N SER A 46 1.61 -1.39 23.98
CA SER A 46 0.61 -1.90 24.90
C SER A 46 1.24 -2.87 25.91
N ARG A 47 1.37 -2.44 27.17
CA ARG A 47 1.88 -3.29 28.25
C ARG A 47 1.06 -4.57 28.43
N ALA A 48 -0.26 -4.49 28.21
CA ALA A 48 -1.14 -5.64 28.32
C ALA A 48 -0.86 -6.68 27.23
N LEU A 49 -0.69 -6.23 25.99
CA LEU A 49 -0.36 -7.11 24.87
C LEU A 49 1.05 -7.70 25.01
N ASN A 50 2.03 -6.89 25.40
CA ASN A 50 3.38 -7.34 25.65
C ASN A 50 3.42 -8.48 26.70
N LYS A 51 2.63 -8.34 27.79
CA LYS A 51 2.52 -9.38 28.82
C LYS A 51 1.86 -10.67 28.31
N ILE A 52 0.85 -10.55 27.44
CA ILE A 52 0.14 -11.73 26.88
C ILE A 52 1.05 -12.50 25.92
N ILE A 53 1.80 -11.78 25.07
CA ILE A 53 2.60 -12.39 24.00
C ILE A 53 4.00 -12.77 24.48
N GLY A 54 4.48 -12.12 25.53
CA GLY A 54 5.81 -12.40 26.10
C GLY A 54 6.95 -11.70 25.34
N CYS A 55 6.65 -10.70 24.52
CA CYS A 55 7.63 -9.88 23.82
C CYS A 55 7.17 -8.42 23.76
N GLU A 56 8.06 -7.52 23.37
CA GLU A 56 7.75 -6.12 23.17
C GLU A 56 7.13 -5.92 21.76
N LEU A 57 5.94 -5.34 21.73
CA LEU A 57 5.23 -5.00 20.50
C LEU A 57 5.20 -3.50 20.30
N LEU A 58 5.66 -3.07 19.13
CA LEU A 58 5.63 -1.70 18.65
C LEU A 58 4.68 -1.60 17.47
N PHE A 59 3.71 -0.68 17.53
CA PHE A 59 2.72 -0.49 16.49
C PHE A 59 2.96 0.82 15.77
N LYS A 60 3.45 0.78 14.52
CA LYS A 60 3.46 1.95 13.63
C LYS A 60 2.04 2.28 13.25
N ALA A 61 1.48 3.32 13.86
CA ALA A 61 0.04 3.60 13.86
C ALA A 61 -0.43 4.31 12.58
N GLU A 62 -0.43 3.60 11.45
CA GLU A 62 -0.84 4.14 10.14
C GLU A 62 -2.33 4.48 10.02
N ASN A 63 -3.15 4.12 11.00
CA ASN A 63 -4.51 4.62 11.14
C ASN A 63 -4.57 6.12 11.51
N PHE A 64 -3.47 6.72 11.96
CA PHE A 64 -3.32 8.17 12.17
C PHE A 64 -2.75 8.89 10.94
N GLN A 65 -2.47 8.19 9.86
CA GLN A 65 -2.01 8.82 8.62
C GLN A 65 -3.14 9.62 7.95
N LYS A 66 -2.81 10.52 7.03
CA LYS A 66 -3.79 11.18 6.16
C LYS A 66 -4.74 10.16 5.56
N ILE A 67 -5.99 10.51 5.38
CA ILE A 67 -7.09 9.62 4.95
C ILE A 67 -7.33 8.40 5.89
N GLY A 68 -6.70 8.35 7.04
CA GLY A 68 -6.82 7.25 8.02
C GLY A 68 -6.11 5.95 7.61
N ALA A 69 -5.16 5.99 6.67
CA ALA A 69 -4.48 4.79 6.19
C ALA A 69 -3.12 5.06 5.54
N PHE A 70 -2.22 4.07 5.61
CA PHE A 70 -0.89 4.10 4.97
C PHE A 70 -0.92 4.41 3.47
N LYS A 71 -2.04 4.17 2.80
CA LYS A 71 -2.20 4.42 1.36
C LYS A 71 -1.92 5.86 0.96
N ALA A 72 -2.06 6.82 1.88
CA ALA A 72 -1.68 8.21 1.65
C ALA A 72 -0.21 8.37 1.23
N ARG A 73 0.69 7.52 1.75
CA ARG A 73 2.12 7.54 1.42
C ARG A 73 2.37 7.27 -0.06
N GLY A 74 1.86 6.14 -0.58
CA GLY A 74 2.00 5.76 -1.98
C GLY A 74 1.24 6.68 -2.92
N GLY A 75 0.00 7.05 -2.59
CA GLY A 75 -0.80 7.99 -3.39
C GLY A 75 -0.14 9.36 -3.51
N CYS A 76 0.38 9.90 -2.40
CA CYS A 76 1.14 11.14 -2.39
C CYS A 76 2.42 11.02 -3.22
N ASN A 77 3.20 9.93 -3.04
CA ASN A 77 4.42 9.73 -3.80
C ASN A 77 4.17 9.64 -5.31
N ALA A 78 3.12 8.92 -5.73
CA ALA A 78 2.76 8.82 -7.14
C ALA A 78 2.46 10.20 -7.73
N VAL A 79 1.53 10.95 -7.13
CA VAL A 79 1.12 12.26 -7.65
C VAL A 79 2.26 13.28 -7.62
N PHE A 80 3.07 13.30 -6.57
CA PHE A 80 4.18 14.25 -6.43
C PHE A 80 5.44 13.86 -7.23
N SER A 81 5.47 12.68 -7.84
CA SER A 81 6.52 12.28 -8.80
C SER A 81 6.15 12.55 -10.26
N MET A 82 4.88 12.88 -10.55
CA MET A 82 4.43 13.20 -11.90
C MET A 82 4.91 14.57 -12.36
N ASP A 83 5.19 14.69 -13.64
CA ASP A 83 5.42 15.97 -14.30
C ASP A 83 4.11 16.76 -14.47
N GLU A 84 4.24 18.04 -14.79
CA GLU A 84 3.09 18.95 -14.93
C GLU A 84 2.18 18.55 -16.10
N ALA A 85 2.71 17.99 -17.18
CA ALA A 85 1.90 17.56 -18.32
C ALA A 85 0.96 16.42 -17.94
N SER A 86 1.50 15.36 -17.28
CA SER A 86 0.71 14.24 -16.78
C SER A 86 -0.34 14.68 -15.74
N LEU A 87 -0.01 15.67 -14.91
CA LEU A 87 -0.95 16.21 -13.92
C LEU A 87 -2.09 17.03 -14.54
N GLN A 88 -1.82 17.75 -15.63
CA GLN A 88 -2.85 18.51 -16.36
C GLN A 88 -3.90 17.60 -16.99
N GLU A 89 -3.50 16.46 -17.51
CA GLU A 89 -4.43 15.43 -17.99
C GLU A 89 -5.28 14.86 -16.85
N GLY A 90 -4.71 14.73 -15.66
CA GLY A 90 -5.36 14.16 -14.47
C GLY A 90 -5.02 12.69 -14.24
N VAL A 91 -5.53 12.15 -13.14
CA VAL A 91 -5.24 10.79 -12.70
C VAL A 91 -6.50 9.94 -12.58
N VAL A 92 -6.35 8.64 -12.84
CA VAL A 92 -7.43 7.66 -12.70
C VAL A 92 -6.96 6.44 -11.92
N THR A 93 -7.85 5.84 -11.15
CA THR A 93 -7.63 4.54 -10.52
C THR A 93 -8.93 3.74 -10.38
N HIS A 94 -8.81 2.43 -10.17
CA HIS A 94 -9.93 1.58 -9.74
C HIS A 94 -9.74 1.19 -8.28
N SER A 95 -10.49 1.79 -7.38
CA SER A 95 -10.44 1.43 -5.95
C SER A 95 -11.65 1.95 -5.20
N SER A 96 -12.40 1.06 -4.58
CA SER A 96 -13.51 1.43 -3.70
C SER A 96 -13.10 1.71 -2.24
N GLY A 97 -11.80 1.91 -1.97
CA GLY A 97 -11.29 2.03 -0.60
C GLY A 97 -10.18 3.07 -0.44
N ASN A 98 -9.29 2.78 0.50
CA ASN A 98 -8.24 3.70 0.94
C ASN A 98 -7.32 4.21 -0.17
N HIS A 99 -7.09 3.44 -1.26
CA HIS A 99 -6.25 3.92 -2.35
C HIS A 99 -6.95 5.02 -3.15
N GLY A 100 -8.25 4.85 -3.49
CA GLY A 100 -9.01 5.90 -4.16
C GLY A 100 -9.04 7.21 -3.35
N ALA A 101 -9.28 7.11 -2.03
CA ALA A 101 -9.22 8.26 -1.13
C ALA A 101 -7.83 8.91 -1.09
N ALA A 102 -6.76 8.09 -1.06
CA ALA A 102 -5.39 8.58 -1.03
C ALA A 102 -5.00 9.32 -2.32
N LEU A 103 -5.40 8.77 -3.47
CA LEU A 103 -5.12 9.39 -4.76
C LEU A 103 -5.91 10.69 -4.92
N ALA A 104 -7.21 10.69 -4.58
CA ALA A 104 -8.04 11.87 -4.61
C ALA A 104 -7.48 13.00 -3.74
N TRP A 105 -7.12 12.68 -2.49
CA TRP A 105 -6.49 13.63 -1.58
C TRP A 105 -5.17 14.18 -2.14
N ALA A 106 -4.30 13.33 -2.65
CA ALA A 106 -3.00 13.77 -3.19
C ALA A 106 -3.16 14.61 -4.46
N ALA A 107 -4.07 14.23 -5.37
CA ALA A 107 -4.38 15.00 -6.57
C ALA A 107 -4.91 16.40 -6.24
N ALA A 108 -5.81 16.50 -5.26
CA ALA A 108 -6.34 17.80 -4.80
C ALA A 108 -5.23 18.73 -4.27
N LEU A 109 -4.19 18.20 -3.59
CA LEU A 109 -3.05 18.99 -3.15
C LEU A 109 -2.23 19.60 -4.30
N ARG A 110 -2.22 18.96 -5.47
CA ARG A 110 -1.55 19.41 -6.68
C ARG A 110 -2.50 20.15 -7.65
N GLY A 111 -3.80 20.30 -7.31
CA GLY A 111 -4.80 20.88 -8.19
C GLY A 111 -5.12 20.03 -9.43
N ALA A 112 -4.78 18.75 -9.41
CA ALA A 112 -5.03 17.81 -10.50
C ALA A 112 -6.43 17.19 -10.38
N SER A 113 -7.07 16.88 -11.51
CA SER A 113 -8.30 16.09 -11.52
C SER A 113 -8.04 14.64 -11.15
N CYS A 114 -8.97 14.03 -10.43
CA CYS A 114 -8.88 12.62 -10.05
C CYS A 114 -10.22 11.94 -10.34
N THR A 115 -10.19 10.88 -11.12
CA THR A 115 -11.35 10.02 -11.34
C THR A 115 -11.12 8.64 -10.70
N VAL A 116 -12.10 8.18 -9.91
CA VAL A 116 -12.02 6.89 -9.24
C VAL A 116 -13.15 5.99 -9.73
N VAL A 117 -12.77 4.89 -10.38
CA VAL A 117 -13.71 3.87 -10.84
C VAL A 117 -14.08 2.97 -9.66
N MET A 118 -15.37 2.92 -9.36
CA MET A 118 -15.91 2.17 -8.22
C MET A 118 -17.06 1.24 -8.69
N PRO A 119 -17.21 0.05 -8.10
CA PRO A 119 -18.34 -0.80 -8.44
C PRO A 119 -19.65 -0.19 -7.92
N GLU A 120 -20.76 -0.38 -8.67
CA GLU A 120 -22.09 0.13 -8.32
C GLU A 120 -22.57 -0.34 -6.94
N ASN A 121 -22.14 -1.52 -6.50
CA ASN A 121 -22.45 -2.07 -5.19
C ASN A 121 -21.49 -1.60 -4.07
N ALA A 122 -20.63 -0.63 -4.34
CA ALA A 122 -19.77 -0.08 -3.30
C ALA A 122 -20.59 0.58 -2.19
N PRO A 123 -20.22 0.39 -0.90
CA PRO A 123 -20.93 1.04 0.20
C PRO A 123 -20.97 2.57 0.03
N ALA A 124 -22.14 3.17 0.21
CA ALA A 124 -22.32 4.62 0.04
C ALA A 124 -21.35 5.47 0.87
N VAL A 125 -20.97 4.99 2.08
CA VAL A 125 -19.99 5.65 2.93
C VAL A 125 -18.61 5.71 2.28
N LYS A 126 -18.20 4.69 1.52
CA LYS A 126 -16.91 4.67 0.80
C LYS A 126 -16.93 5.61 -0.40
N ILE A 127 -18.05 5.62 -1.15
CA ILE A 127 -18.24 6.54 -2.28
C ILE A 127 -18.18 8.00 -1.76
N ALA A 128 -18.92 8.31 -0.70
CA ALA A 128 -18.94 9.64 -0.08
C ALA A 128 -17.54 10.04 0.45
N ALA A 129 -16.78 9.12 1.03
CA ALA A 129 -15.44 9.39 1.52
C ALA A 129 -14.48 9.77 0.38
N VAL A 130 -14.50 9.04 -0.74
CA VAL A 130 -13.65 9.32 -1.90
C VAL A 130 -14.08 10.64 -2.58
N ALA A 131 -15.37 10.85 -2.77
CA ALA A 131 -15.91 12.09 -3.33
C ALA A 131 -15.60 13.30 -2.43
N GLY A 132 -15.59 13.11 -1.10
CA GLY A 132 -15.25 14.15 -0.12
C GLY A 132 -13.81 14.68 -0.24
N TYR A 133 -12.92 13.93 -0.88
CA TYR A 133 -11.56 14.38 -1.24
C TYR A 133 -11.48 15.02 -2.63
N GLY A 134 -12.61 15.26 -3.30
CA GLY A 134 -12.67 15.98 -4.58
C GLY A 134 -12.58 15.09 -5.82
N ALA A 135 -12.65 13.76 -5.69
CA ALA A 135 -12.65 12.88 -6.85
C ALA A 135 -14.00 12.86 -7.57
N THR A 136 -13.95 12.73 -8.89
CA THR A 136 -15.07 12.30 -9.72
C THR A 136 -15.22 10.79 -9.59
N ILE A 137 -16.45 10.32 -9.33
CA ILE A 137 -16.74 8.88 -9.20
C ILE A 137 -17.34 8.39 -10.50
N GLU A 138 -16.73 7.38 -11.09
CA GLU A 138 -17.25 6.64 -12.24
C GLU A 138 -17.69 5.25 -11.78
N LEU A 139 -18.96 4.93 -11.93
CA LEU A 139 -19.51 3.63 -11.49
C LEU A 139 -19.37 2.59 -12.60
N CYS A 140 -19.11 1.34 -12.23
CA CYS A 140 -19.02 0.21 -13.14
C CYS A 140 -19.65 -1.05 -12.53
N GLU A 141 -19.85 -2.08 -13.34
CA GLU A 141 -20.25 -3.40 -12.83
C GLU A 141 -19.28 -3.94 -11.77
N PRO A 142 -19.76 -4.76 -10.80
CA PRO A 142 -18.98 -5.22 -9.66
C PRO A 142 -18.07 -6.42 -9.99
N ASN A 143 -17.30 -6.29 -11.08
CA ASN A 143 -16.28 -7.27 -11.47
C ASN A 143 -14.98 -6.60 -11.89
N MET A 144 -13.87 -7.34 -11.94
CA MET A 144 -12.56 -6.78 -12.26
C MET A 144 -12.47 -6.31 -13.71
N ALA A 145 -13.00 -7.09 -14.65
CA ALA A 145 -12.97 -6.76 -16.08
C ALA A 145 -13.69 -5.42 -16.37
N ALA A 146 -14.83 -5.18 -15.74
CA ALA A 146 -15.56 -3.91 -15.88
C ALA A 146 -14.77 -2.73 -15.30
N ARG A 147 -14.08 -2.92 -14.15
CA ARG A 147 -13.23 -1.88 -13.56
C ARG A 147 -12.07 -1.52 -14.47
N GLU A 148 -11.33 -2.51 -14.96
CA GLU A 148 -10.20 -2.32 -15.88
C GLU A 148 -10.65 -1.75 -17.22
N GLY A 149 -11.74 -2.25 -17.80
CA GLY A 149 -12.32 -1.75 -19.04
C GLY A 149 -12.79 -0.30 -18.93
N THR A 150 -13.39 0.08 -17.79
CA THR A 150 -13.80 1.47 -17.54
C THR A 150 -12.59 2.39 -17.43
N VAL A 151 -11.54 1.98 -16.70
CA VAL A 151 -10.29 2.72 -16.60
C VAL A 151 -9.65 2.90 -17.97
N ALA A 152 -9.55 1.82 -18.78
CA ALA A 152 -8.97 1.89 -20.11
C ALA A 152 -9.73 2.88 -21.02
N ARG A 153 -11.06 2.84 -21.00
CA ARG A 153 -11.93 3.79 -21.72
C ARG A 153 -11.67 5.24 -21.29
N LEU A 154 -11.55 5.49 -19.99
CA LEU A 154 -11.31 6.85 -19.47
C LEU A 154 -9.92 7.37 -19.86
N ILE A 155 -8.91 6.51 -19.88
CA ILE A 155 -7.55 6.85 -20.34
C ILE A 155 -7.61 7.24 -21.82
N GLU A 156 -8.27 6.43 -22.66
CA GLU A 156 -8.40 6.73 -24.10
C GLU A 156 -9.15 8.03 -24.37
N GLN A 157 -10.19 8.33 -23.59
CA GLN A 157 -11.03 9.51 -23.77
C GLN A 157 -10.41 10.81 -23.26
N HIS A 158 -9.65 10.74 -22.17
CA HIS A 158 -9.22 11.93 -21.42
C HIS A 158 -7.70 12.04 -21.25
N GLY A 159 -6.93 11.02 -21.63
CA GLY A 159 -5.49 11.02 -21.44
C GLY A 159 -5.03 10.77 -19.99
N TYR A 160 -5.93 10.39 -19.09
CA TYR A 160 -5.61 10.21 -17.66
C TYR A 160 -4.42 9.28 -17.43
N THR A 161 -3.61 9.63 -16.45
CA THR A 161 -2.55 8.72 -15.96
C THR A 161 -3.15 7.74 -14.96
N LEU A 162 -3.05 6.42 -15.25
CA LEU A 162 -3.42 5.38 -14.30
C LEU A 162 -2.45 5.38 -13.13
N VAL A 163 -2.99 5.30 -11.91
CA VAL A 163 -2.23 5.02 -10.68
C VAL A 163 -2.75 3.73 -10.08
N HIS A 164 -1.96 2.66 -10.21
CA HIS A 164 -2.35 1.33 -9.74
C HIS A 164 -2.36 1.27 -8.20
N PRO A 165 -3.30 0.56 -7.56
CA PRO A 165 -3.45 0.58 -6.10
C PRO A 165 -2.29 -0.03 -5.30
N TYR A 166 -1.38 -0.80 -5.91
CA TYR A 166 -0.27 -1.47 -5.20
C TYR A 166 0.90 -1.93 -6.08
N ASP A 167 0.71 -2.17 -7.39
CA ASP A 167 1.69 -2.81 -8.28
C ASP A 167 2.35 -1.77 -9.21
N GLU A 168 2.93 -0.75 -8.60
CA GLU A 168 3.76 0.27 -9.27
C GLU A 168 4.95 0.65 -8.38
N ASP A 169 6.10 0.86 -8.99
CA ASP A 169 7.35 1.20 -8.31
C ASP A 169 7.20 2.42 -7.39
N VAL A 170 6.54 3.47 -7.87
CA VAL A 170 6.31 4.71 -7.10
C VAL A 170 5.37 4.49 -5.91
N ILE A 171 4.38 3.62 -6.06
CA ILE A 171 3.46 3.26 -4.97
C ILE A 171 4.20 2.46 -3.91
N ILE A 172 4.93 1.42 -4.31
CA ILE A 172 5.69 0.56 -3.40
C ILE A 172 6.75 1.39 -2.64
N ALA A 173 7.49 2.27 -3.34
CA ALA A 173 8.46 3.16 -2.72
C ALA A 173 7.80 4.08 -1.67
N GLY A 174 6.65 4.67 -2.00
CA GLY A 174 5.87 5.48 -1.08
C GLY A 174 5.44 4.70 0.17
N GLN A 175 4.92 3.47 0.02
CA GLN A 175 4.51 2.62 1.15
C GLN A 175 5.71 2.23 2.02
N GLY A 176 6.89 2.00 1.43
CA GLY A 176 8.12 1.69 2.14
C GLY A 176 8.57 2.76 3.13
N THR A 177 8.11 4.01 2.96
CA THR A 177 8.41 5.10 3.90
C THR A 177 7.84 4.87 5.30
N ALA A 178 6.85 3.99 5.45
CA ALA A 178 6.37 3.57 6.76
C ALA A 178 7.44 2.80 7.55
N ALA A 179 8.16 1.89 6.86
CA ALA A 179 9.28 1.16 7.47
C ALA A 179 10.49 2.07 7.71
N LEU A 180 10.73 3.04 6.81
CA LEU A 180 11.77 4.05 7.01
C LEU A 180 11.53 4.82 8.30
N GLU A 181 10.36 5.43 8.47
CA GLU A 181 10.02 6.16 9.69
C GLU A 181 10.04 5.26 10.94
N LEU A 182 9.57 4.01 10.81
CA LEU A 182 9.61 3.05 11.92
C LEU A 182 11.04 2.87 12.41
N LEU A 183 11.99 2.57 11.53
CA LEU A 183 13.39 2.33 11.90
C LEU A 183 14.12 3.60 12.36
N GLU A 184 13.72 4.77 11.88
CA GLU A 184 14.28 6.05 12.35
C GLU A 184 13.74 6.47 13.73
N GLN A 185 12.53 6.06 14.09
CA GLN A 185 11.89 6.40 15.38
C GLN A 185 12.30 5.46 16.52
N ILE A 186 12.92 4.33 16.22
CA ILE A 186 13.33 3.35 17.22
C ILE A 186 14.85 3.42 17.38
N ASP A 187 15.31 3.55 18.62
CA ASP A 187 16.72 3.64 18.98
C ASP A 187 17.38 2.29 19.34
N LYS A 188 16.65 1.20 19.10
CA LYS A 188 17.08 -0.17 19.42
C LYS A 188 16.86 -1.12 18.24
N PRO A 189 17.60 -2.24 18.14
CA PRO A 189 17.36 -3.26 17.13
C PRO A 189 15.94 -3.85 17.22
N VAL A 190 15.38 -4.19 16.07
CA VAL A 190 14.09 -4.86 15.92
C VAL A 190 14.32 -6.24 15.34
N ASP A 191 13.80 -7.28 15.97
CA ASP A 191 13.96 -8.67 15.51
C ASP A 191 13.02 -9.00 14.34
N ILE A 192 11.79 -8.47 14.42
CA ILE A 192 10.73 -8.78 13.44
C ILE A 192 9.95 -7.52 13.08
N ILE A 193 9.74 -7.29 11.79
CA ILE A 193 8.80 -6.30 11.27
C ILE A 193 7.67 -7.05 10.57
N MET A 194 6.44 -6.84 11.03
CA MET A 194 5.26 -7.50 10.45
C MET A 194 4.39 -6.46 9.74
N ALA A 195 3.94 -6.78 8.52
CA ALA A 195 3.02 -5.95 7.77
C ALA A 195 1.84 -6.78 7.23
N PRO A 196 0.62 -6.22 7.22
CA PRO A 196 -0.52 -6.87 6.57
C PRO A 196 -0.30 -6.92 5.05
N VAL A 197 -0.79 -7.98 4.42
CA VAL A 197 -0.70 -8.17 2.98
C VAL A 197 -2.10 -8.15 2.37
N GLY A 198 -2.25 -7.36 1.31
CA GLY A 198 -3.29 -7.42 0.32
C GLY A 198 -2.58 -7.50 -1.03
N GLY A 199 -2.61 -6.43 -1.84
CA GLY A 199 -1.85 -6.39 -3.12
C GLY A 199 -0.32 -6.28 -2.98
N GLY A 200 0.27 -6.43 -1.80
CA GLY A 200 1.71 -6.57 -1.59
C GLY A 200 2.53 -5.28 -1.48
N GLY A 201 2.00 -4.11 -1.88
CA GLY A 201 2.79 -2.88 -1.95
C GLY A 201 3.41 -2.43 -0.61
N LEU A 202 2.68 -2.57 0.51
CA LEU A 202 3.22 -2.24 1.84
C LEU A 202 4.30 -3.23 2.26
N LEU A 203 4.02 -4.55 2.15
CA LEU A 203 4.99 -5.57 2.51
C LEU A 203 6.25 -5.49 1.64
N GLY A 204 6.10 -5.26 0.33
CA GLY A 204 7.20 -5.10 -0.61
C GLY A 204 8.10 -3.92 -0.24
N GLY A 205 7.51 -2.74 -0.06
CA GLY A 205 8.26 -1.55 0.37
C GLY A 205 8.92 -1.72 1.74
N THR A 206 8.21 -2.33 2.70
CA THR A 206 8.76 -2.67 4.02
C THR A 206 9.95 -3.63 3.91
N GLY A 207 9.81 -4.68 3.10
CA GLY A 207 10.86 -5.67 2.89
C GLY A 207 12.12 -5.10 2.26
N ILE A 208 11.98 -4.24 1.25
CA ILE A 208 13.11 -3.56 0.59
C ILE A 208 13.87 -2.70 1.60
N TYR A 209 13.15 -1.85 2.34
CA TYR A 209 13.80 -0.93 3.28
C TYR A 209 14.41 -1.67 4.46
N ALA A 210 13.67 -2.57 5.09
CA ALA A 210 14.14 -3.32 6.25
C ALA A 210 15.37 -4.17 5.94
N LYS A 211 15.37 -4.90 4.82
CA LYS A 211 16.54 -5.70 4.39
C LYS A 211 17.79 -4.88 4.10
N GLY A 212 17.63 -3.66 3.63
CA GLY A 212 18.75 -2.77 3.33
C GLY A 212 19.29 -2.01 4.55
N MET A 213 18.48 -1.87 5.61
CA MET A 213 18.77 -0.97 6.74
C MET A 213 18.75 -1.65 8.11
N SER A 214 18.41 -2.93 8.19
CA SER A 214 18.35 -3.68 9.46
C SER A 214 18.52 -5.18 9.24
N ASP A 215 18.75 -5.92 10.31
CA ASP A 215 18.75 -7.39 10.33
C ASP A 215 17.36 -7.98 10.66
N ALA A 216 16.33 -7.14 10.74
CA ALA A 216 14.98 -7.57 11.09
C ALA A 216 14.41 -8.58 10.07
N LYS A 217 13.79 -9.63 10.58
CA LYS A 217 13.00 -10.55 9.75
C LYS A 217 11.69 -9.88 9.36
N VAL A 218 11.38 -9.83 8.08
CA VAL A 218 10.10 -9.28 7.58
C VAL A 218 9.08 -10.39 7.39
N ILE A 219 7.89 -10.21 7.97
CA ILE A 219 6.78 -11.18 7.93
C ILE A 219 5.54 -10.51 7.35
N GLY A 220 4.95 -11.13 6.32
CA GLY A 220 3.63 -10.79 5.83
C GLY A 220 2.54 -11.51 6.64
N ALA A 221 1.45 -10.80 6.93
CA ALA A 221 0.29 -11.35 7.63
C ALA A 221 -0.97 -11.23 6.78
N GLU A 222 -1.65 -12.33 6.55
CA GLU A 222 -2.91 -12.41 5.82
C GLU A 222 -3.98 -13.11 6.67
N PRO A 223 -5.27 -12.74 6.53
CA PRO A 223 -6.35 -13.51 7.13
C PRO A 223 -6.54 -14.85 6.41
N GLU A 224 -7.00 -15.88 7.13
CA GLU A 224 -7.22 -17.22 6.57
C GLU A 224 -8.13 -17.21 5.31
N GLY A 225 -9.12 -16.31 5.28
CA GLY A 225 -10.04 -16.17 4.15
C GLY A 225 -9.47 -15.36 2.96
N ALA A 226 -8.23 -14.85 3.02
CA ALA A 226 -7.58 -14.11 1.94
C ALA A 226 -6.06 -14.30 2.04
N LYS A 227 -5.61 -15.54 1.82
CA LYS A 227 -4.21 -15.98 1.94
C LYS A 227 -3.55 -16.29 0.61
N ASP A 228 -3.92 -15.56 -0.40
CA ASP A 228 -3.44 -15.73 -1.77
C ASP A 228 -1.93 -15.52 -1.89
N THR A 229 -1.36 -14.55 -1.17
CA THR A 229 0.09 -14.35 -1.15
C THR A 229 0.82 -15.53 -0.51
N TRP A 230 0.31 -16.06 0.61
CA TRP A 230 0.89 -17.22 1.26
C TRP A 230 0.84 -18.46 0.36
N LEU A 231 -0.29 -18.69 -0.33
CA LEU A 231 -0.43 -19.79 -1.28
C LEU A 231 0.54 -19.65 -2.45
N GLY A 232 0.59 -18.47 -3.08
CA GLY A 232 1.49 -18.18 -4.19
C GLY A 232 2.96 -18.32 -3.80
N TYR A 233 3.33 -17.83 -2.61
CA TYR A 233 4.69 -17.95 -2.09
C TYR A 233 5.11 -19.41 -1.90
N ASN A 234 4.22 -20.26 -1.35
CA ASN A 234 4.53 -21.66 -1.09
C ASN A 234 4.48 -22.54 -2.35
N SER A 235 3.64 -22.21 -3.33
CA SER A 235 3.58 -22.92 -4.61
C SER A 235 4.66 -22.47 -5.61
N GLY A 236 5.23 -21.28 -5.44
CA GLY A 236 6.10 -20.65 -6.41
C GLY A 236 5.36 -20.05 -7.62
N GLU A 237 4.02 -20.00 -7.57
CA GLU A 237 3.18 -19.51 -8.66
C GLU A 237 2.35 -18.31 -8.18
N ARG A 238 2.29 -17.25 -9.01
CA ARG A 238 1.39 -16.12 -8.74
C ARG A 238 -0.04 -16.54 -9.01
N LEU A 239 -0.90 -16.46 -8.01
CA LEU A 239 -2.33 -16.67 -8.18
C LEU A 239 -2.96 -15.42 -8.82
N ALA A 240 -3.66 -15.62 -9.96
CA ALA A 240 -4.32 -14.54 -10.67
C ALA A 240 -5.60 -14.07 -9.95
N GLU A 241 -6.33 -15.02 -9.36
CA GLU A 241 -7.54 -14.76 -8.57
C GLU A 241 -7.58 -15.71 -7.37
N TYR A 242 -7.99 -15.20 -6.22
CA TYR A 242 -8.29 -15.97 -5.04
C TYR A 242 -9.77 -15.80 -4.70
N THR A 243 -10.51 -16.88 -4.79
CA THR A 243 -11.90 -16.96 -4.32
C THR A 243 -11.92 -17.71 -2.99
N SER A 244 -12.25 -16.97 -1.90
CA SER A 244 -12.43 -17.52 -0.55
C SER A 244 -13.72 -18.33 -0.41
#